data_92412c0585f975e5b72c0b88ef516611
#
_entry.id   92412c0585f975e5b72c0b88ef516611
#
_cell.length_a   1.000
_cell.length_b   1.000
_cell.length_c   1.000
_cell.angle_alpha   90.00
_cell.angle_beta   90.00
_cell.angle_gamma   90.00
#
_symmetry.space_group_name_H-M   'P 1'
#
loop_
_entity.id
_entity.type
_entity.pdbx_description
1 polymer ?
#
loop_
_entity_poly.entity_id
_entity_poly.type
_entity_poly.pdbx_seq_one_letter_code
_entity_poly.pdbx_strand_id
1 'polypeptide(L)'
;MAYEIEQRFEHIGTEILEASRNALYINMRYLDVALSDLTWEMTTDISRIGTDGLRLLYEPHYLADLYRKHPMLVNRVYLHIIFHCVFRHILRPCPKDQKRWHLACDVAVESLIDGMHHRSIRMSVSPLRRSLYQELRKELKVLTAEGIYRILGKMDLNEVRLQRLAEEFSLDDHTYWPAPPERNDKQPIPPNAMMRTIQKKWDDVSSRMQTELTMGRESGQEDGDLVDELAVENRERYDYKEFLRKFAVLKEETEIDPDSFDYVFYSYGLRVYGNMPLIEPQEWREVKKIEEFVIVIDTSMSCSGELVRKFLEETRQVLSDSGSYFKKVHIRILQCDDQVRSDQLITSAEELKAYMEHLKLYGNGGTDFRPAFTYVNQLLAAGEFQN
;
A
#
# COMPACT_ATOMS: atom_id res chain seq x y z
N MET A 1 10.31 -45.09 -16.99
CA MET A 1 11.55 -44.34 -17.38
C MET A 1 11.35 -42.80 -17.36
N ALA A 2 10.46 -42.22 -18.16
CA ALA A 2 10.21 -40.75 -18.09
C ALA A 2 9.69 -40.32 -16.71
N TYR A 3 8.70 -40.97 -16.16
CA TYR A 3 8.11 -40.69 -14.84
C TYR A 3 9.15 -40.86 -13.69
N GLU A 4 10.02 -41.84 -13.75
CA GLU A 4 11.07 -42.00 -12.75
C GLU A 4 12.14 -40.92 -12.83
N ILE A 5 12.40 -40.42 -14.03
CA ILE A 5 13.33 -39.29 -14.24
C ILE A 5 12.71 -37.99 -13.67
N GLU A 6 11.44 -37.75 -13.93
CA GLU A 6 10.68 -36.61 -13.42
C GLU A 6 10.65 -36.60 -11.88
N GLN A 7 10.32 -37.71 -11.24
CA GLN A 7 10.37 -37.85 -9.78
C GLN A 7 11.77 -37.58 -9.20
N ARG A 8 12.84 -38.00 -9.91
CA ARG A 8 14.20 -37.69 -9.47
C ARG A 8 14.53 -36.20 -9.54
N PHE A 9 14.09 -35.51 -10.58
CA PHE A 9 14.28 -34.06 -10.69
C PHE A 9 13.50 -33.31 -9.62
N GLU A 10 12.28 -33.72 -9.34
CA GLU A 10 11.45 -33.14 -8.27
C GLU A 10 12.10 -33.34 -6.90
N HIS A 11 12.61 -34.54 -6.62
CA HIS A 11 13.31 -34.86 -5.37
C HIS A 11 14.58 -34.00 -5.22
N ILE A 12 15.43 -33.93 -6.25
CA ILE A 12 16.66 -33.13 -6.24
C ILE A 12 16.30 -31.63 -6.07
N GLY A 13 15.28 -31.14 -6.76
CA GLY A 13 14.83 -29.75 -6.65
C GLY A 13 14.38 -29.43 -5.23
N THR A 14 13.63 -30.32 -4.61
CA THR A 14 13.18 -30.21 -3.21
C THR A 14 14.38 -30.15 -2.24
N GLU A 15 15.36 -31.04 -2.39
CA GLU A 15 16.57 -31.06 -1.56
C GLU A 15 17.38 -29.75 -1.70
N ILE A 16 17.52 -29.23 -2.92
CA ILE A 16 18.20 -27.95 -3.18
C ILE A 16 17.46 -26.80 -2.49
N LEU A 17 16.14 -26.72 -2.61
CA LEU A 17 15.33 -25.67 -2.02
C LEU A 17 15.29 -25.77 -0.48
N GLU A 18 15.26 -26.97 0.09
CA GLU A 18 15.40 -27.20 1.53
C GLU A 18 16.75 -26.73 2.07
N ALA A 19 17.83 -27.09 1.38
CA ALA A 19 19.17 -26.62 1.75
C ALA A 19 19.27 -25.09 1.72
N SER A 20 18.69 -24.45 0.69
CA SER A 20 18.63 -23.00 0.55
C SER A 20 17.79 -22.37 1.66
N ARG A 21 16.58 -22.87 1.92
CA ARG A 21 15.71 -22.39 2.99
C ARG A 21 16.42 -22.44 4.35
N ASN A 22 17.07 -23.57 4.67
CA ASN A 22 17.80 -23.74 5.90
C ASN A 22 18.99 -22.76 6.03
N ALA A 23 19.74 -22.54 4.93
CA ALA A 23 20.84 -21.59 4.91
C ALA A 23 20.36 -20.13 5.13
N LEU A 24 19.21 -19.76 4.57
CA LEU A 24 18.59 -18.46 4.79
C LEU A 24 18.08 -18.32 6.22
N TYR A 25 17.35 -19.31 6.72
CA TYR A 25 16.80 -19.30 8.08
C TYR A 25 17.86 -19.17 9.17
N ILE A 26 18.97 -19.91 9.07
CA ILE A 26 20.06 -19.85 10.06
C ILE A 26 20.65 -18.44 10.16
N ASN A 27 20.74 -17.72 9.03
CA ASN A 27 21.34 -16.39 8.99
C ASN A 27 20.33 -15.25 9.23
N MET A 28 19.04 -15.48 8.92
CA MET A 28 17.99 -14.45 8.92
C MET A 28 16.69 -15.03 9.49
N ARG A 29 16.62 -15.19 10.82
CA ARG A 29 15.49 -15.82 11.52
C ARG A 29 14.16 -15.12 11.31
N TYR A 30 14.17 -13.82 11.12
CA TYR A 30 13.00 -13.01 10.83
C TYR A 30 12.30 -13.39 9.50
N LEU A 31 12.96 -14.20 8.65
CA LEU A 31 12.37 -14.74 7.42
C LEU A 31 11.60 -16.05 7.64
N ASP A 32 11.57 -16.63 8.84
CA ASP A 32 11.02 -17.96 9.11
C ASP A 32 9.62 -18.15 8.50
N VAL A 33 8.71 -17.26 8.80
CA VAL A 33 7.34 -17.31 8.29
C VAL A 33 7.32 -17.17 6.77
N ALA A 34 8.06 -16.21 6.21
CA ALA A 34 8.11 -15.97 4.78
C ALA A 34 8.67 -17.18 4.00
N LEU A 35 9.74 -17.78 4.50
CA LEU A 35 10.38 -18.96 3.89
C LEU A 35 9.52 -20.23 3.95
N SER A 36 8.61 -20.32 4.94
CA SER A 36 7.72 -21.46 5.13
C SER A 36 6.42 -21.35 4.35
N ASP A 37 6.11 -20.17 3.82
CA ASP A 37 4.78 -19.84 3.31
C ASP A 37 4.57 -20.22 1.84
N LEU A 38 5.63 -20.47 1.07
CA LEU A 38 5.53 -20.92 -0.32
C LEU A 38 5.69 -22.43 -0.40
N THR A 39 4.76 -23.09 -1.05
CA THR A 39 4.92 -24.49 -1.49
C THR A 39 5.76 -24.54 -2.76
N TRP A 40 6.53 -25.59 -2.96
CA TRP A 40 7.40 -25.71 -4.14
C TRP A 40 6.75 -26.61 -5.18
N GLU A 41 6.81 -26.18 -6.44
CA GLU A 41 6.25 -26.93 -7.55
C GLU A 41 7.20 -26.89 -8.75
N MET A 42 7.56 -28.08 -9.23
CA MET A 42 8.36 -28.22 -10.44
C MET A 42 7.49 -27.99 -11.67
N THR A 43 7.97 -27.19 -12.62
CA THR A 43 7.27 -26.95 -13.89
C THR A 43 8.26 -26.75 -15.04
N THR A 44 7.81 -27.06 -16.25
CA THR A 44 8.55 -26.80 -17.49
C THR A 44 7.97 -25.61 -18.27
N ASP A 45 6.94 -24.96 -17.74
CA ASP A 45 6.26 -23.87 -18.41
C ASP A 45 6.98 -22.53 -18.28
N ILE A 46 7.99 -22.48 -17.41
CA ILE A 46 8.88 -21.33 -17.22
C ILE A 46 10.32 -21.73 -17.50
N SER A 47 11.15 -20.73 -17.82
CA SER A 47 12.56 -20.97 -18.13
C SER A 47 13.50 -20.84 -16.95
N ARG A 48 13.02 -20.36 -15.81
CA ARG A 48 13.79 -20.06 -14.61
C ARG A 48 13.09 -20.50 -13.34
N ILE A 49 12.87 -19.58 -12.45
CA ILE A 49 12.13 -19.72 -11.19
C ILE A 49 11.14 -18.54 -11.10
N GLY A 50 9.98 -18.75 -10.49
CA GLY A 50 8.97 -17.70 -10.39
C GLY A 50 7.98 -18.00 -9.28
N THR A 51 6.95 -17.14 -9.12
CA THR A 51 5.91 -17.32 -8.12
C THR A 51 4.57 -16.78 -8.57
N ASP A 52 3.49 -17.37 -8.06
CA ASP A 52 2.14 -16.85 -8.12
C ASP A 52 1.68 -16.25 -6.77
N GLY A 53 2.58 -16.19 -5.78
CA GLY A 53 2.31 -15.73 -4.42
C GLY A 53 1.85 -16.81 -3.44
N LEU A 54 1.57 -18.02 -3.92
CA LEU A 54 1.25 -19.21 -3.11
C LEU A 54 2.30 -20.29 -3.28
N ARG A 55 2.87 -20.40 -4.48
CA ARG A 55 3.84 -21.40 -4.87
C ARG A 55 5.12 -20.74 -5.36
N LEU A 56 6.23 -21.39 -5.11
CA LEU A 56 7.50 -21.15 -5.77
C LEU A 56 7.60 -22.18 -6.89
N LEU A 57 7.58 -21.71 -8.13
CA LEU A 57 7.62 -22.51 -9.35
C LEU A 57 9.07 -22.55 -9.85
N TYR A 58 9.58 -23.72 -10.24
CA TYR A 58 10.96 -23.82 -10.72
C TYR A 58 11.12 -24.77 -11.90
N GLU A 59 11.96 -24.36 -12.85
CA GLU A 59 12.44 -25.23 -13.91
C GLU A 59 13.61 -26.06 -13.38
N PRO A 60 13.55 -27.42 -13.43
CA PRO A 60 14.49 -28.31 -12.73
C PRO A 60 15.94 -28.18 -13.21
N HIS A 61 16.17 -28.02 -14.51
CA HIS A 61 17.53 -27.89 -15.04
C HIS A 61 18.14 -26.55 -14.66
N TYR A 62 17.36 -25.46 -14.71
CA TYR A 62 17.80 -24.15 -14.28
C TYR A 62 18.23 -24.15 -12.82
N LEU A 63 17.39 -24.73 -11.93
CA LEU A 63 17.67 -24.79 -10.50
C LEU A 63 18.93 -25.62 -10.21
N ALA A 64 19.07 -26.80 -10.85
CA ALA A 64 20.24 -27.65 -10.71
C ALA A 64 21.52 -26.99 -11.22
N ASP A 65 21.46 -26.30 -12.36
CA ASP A 65 22.58 -25.55 -12.91
C ASP A 65 23.00 -24.39 -12.03
N LEU A 66 22.03 -23.67 -11.45
CA LEU A 66 22.28 -22.57 -10.52
C LEU A 66 22.99 -23.08 -9.26
N TYR A 67 22.50 -24.18 -8.68
CA TYR A 67 23.11 -24.82 -7.51
C TYR A 67 24.52 -25.34 -7.80
N ARG A 68 24.72 -25.96 -8.95
CA ARG A 68 26.03 -26.46 -9.39
C ARG A 68 27.05 -25.34 -9.59
N LYS A 69 26.63 -24.16 -10.06
CA LYS A 69 27.50 -22.97 -10.16
C LYS A 69 27.90 -22.49 -8.76
N HIS A 70 26.94 -22.26 -7.90
CA HIS A 70 27.17 -21.92 -6.50
C HIS A 70 25.86 -21.96 -5.70
N PRO A 71 25.78 -22.66 -4.56
CA PRO A 71 24.55 -22.72 -3.74
C PRO A 71 24.01 -21.35 -3.32
N MET A 72 24.89 -20.38 -3.12
CA MET A 72 24.53 -18.99 -2.76
C MET A 72 23.65 -18.33 -3.83
N LEU A 73 23.77 -18.69 -5.09
CA LEU A 73 22.92 -18.18 -6.16
C LEU A 73 21.47 -18.60 -5.97
N VAL A 74 21.24 -19.86 -5.52
CA VAL A 74 19.90 -20.36 -5.19
C VAL A 74 19.33 -19.58 -4.01
N ASN A 75 20.15 -19.35 -2.96
CA ASN A 75 19.74 -18.57 -1.80
C ASN A 75 19.29 -17.17 -2.21
N ARG A 76 20.05 -16.51 -3.11
CA ARG A 76 19.68 -15.16 -3.59
C ARG A 76 18.37 -15.17 -4.37
N VAL A 77 18.22 -16.09 -5.32
CA VAL A 77 16.99 -16.16 -6.13
C VAL A 77 15.78 -16.52 -5.27
N TYR A 78 15.95 -17.42 -4.28
CA TYR A 78 14.87 -17.73 -3.34
C TYR A 78 14.46 -16.48 -2.54
N LEU A 79 15.44 -15.77 -1.98
CA LEU A 79 15.19 -14.54 -1.23
C LEU A 79 14.58 -13.44 -2.11
N HIS A 80 15.01 -13.33 -3.37
CA HIS A 80 14.45 -12.43 -4.37
C HIS A 80 12.94 -12.65 -4.55
N ILE A 81 12.52 -13.90 -4.74
CA ILE A 81 11.10 -14.26 -4.84
C ILE A 81 10.33 -13.94 -3.56
N ILE A 82 10.91 -14.26 -2.40
CA ILE A 82 10.29 -13.93 -1.11
C ILE A 82 10.04 -12.43 -1.00
N PHE A 83 11.00 -11.59 -1.38
CA PHE A 83 10.82 -10.14 -1.30
C PHE A 83 9.80 -9.59 -2.30
N HIS A 84 9.67 -10.18 -3.50
CA HIS A 84 8.57 -9.82 -4.39
C HIS A 84 7.20 -10.06 -3.75
N CYS A 85 7.06 -11.12 -2.97
CA CYS A 85 5.85 -11.42 -2.23
C CYS A 85 5.66 -10.48 -1.03
N VAL A 86 6.70 -10.30 -0.21
CA VAL A 86 6.69 -9.45 1.00
C VAL A 86 6.36 -7.99 0.66
N PHE A 87 6.93 -7.46 -0.43
CA PHE A 87 6.63 -6.09 -0.92
C PHE A 87 5.42 -6.05 -1.86
N ARG A 88 4.71 -7.17 -2.02
CA ARG A 88 3.47 -7.26 -2.80
C ARG A 88 3.61 -6.82 -4.26
N HIS A 89 4.81 -6.89 -4.83
CA HIS A 89 5.05 -6.55 -6.23
C HIS A 89 4.15 -7.36 -7.16
N ILE A 90 3.94 -8.64 -6.82
CA ILE A 90 3.09 -9.58 -7.54
C ILE A 90 1.60 -9.20 -7.59
N LEU A 91 1.13 -8.35 -6.68
CA LEU A 91 -0.29 -7.96 -6.56
C LEU A 91 -0.56 -6.54 -7.07
N ARG A 92 0.50 -5.79 -7.39
CA ARG A 92 0.33 -4.40 -7.80
C ARG A 92 -0.14 -4.29 -9.24
N PRO A 93 -1.06 -3.35 -9.52
CA PRO A 93 -1.46 -3.10 -10.89
C PRO A 93 -0.26 -2.65 -11.71
N CYS A 94 0.00 -3.37 -12.79
CA CYS A 94 1.10 -3.05 -13.67
C CYS A 94 0.82 -1.73 -14.42
N PRO A 95 1.74 -0.76 -14.39
CA PRO A 95 1.63 0.45 -15.19
C PRO A 95 1.68 0.16 -16.70
N LYS A 96 1.42 1.18 -17.52
CA LYS A 96 1.44 1.06 -19.00
C LYS A 96 2.74 0.47 -19.56
N ASP A 97 3.88 0.79 -18.95
CA ASP A 97 5.18 0.24 -19.32
C ASP A 97 5.55 -0.93 -18.41
N GLN A 98 5.06 -2.10 -18.78
CA GLN A 98 5.25 -3.34 -18.04
C GLN A 98 6.72 -3.73 -17.87
N LYS A 99 7.53 -3.58 -18.95
CA LYS A 99 8.96 -3.93 -18.91
C LYS A 99 9.70 -3.09 -17.88
N ARG A 100 9.43 -1.78 -17.85
CA ARG A 100 10.03 -0.86 -16.89
C ARG A 100 9.56 -1.14 -15.47
N TRP A 101 8.31 -1.54 -15.30
CA TRP A 101 7.78 -1.90 -13.99
C TRP A 101 8.45 -3.16 -13.42
N HIS A 102 8.55 -4.22 -14.20
CA HIS A 102 9.25 -5.44 -13.80
C HIS A 102 10.71 -5.15 -13.44
N LEU A 103 11.42 -4.39 -14.27
CA LEU A 103 12.80 -3.96 -13.96
C LEU A 103 12.85 -3.15 -12.64
N ALA A 104 11.90 -2.26 -12.39
CA ALA A 104 11.87 -1.47 -11.15
C ALA A 104 11.68 -2.36 -9.92
N CYS A 105 10.83 -3.39 -9.99
CA CYS A 105 10.63 -4.37 -8.94
C CYS A 105 11.91 -5.17 -8.67
N ASP A 106 12.59 -5.64 -9.73
CA ASP A 106 13.83 -6.40 -9.62
C ASP A 106 14.96 -5.55 -9.01
N VAL A 107 15.09 -4.30 -9.47
CA VAL A 107 16.08 -3.36 -8.93
C VAL A 107 15.84 -3.06 -7.46
N ALA A 108 14.58 -2.89 -7.05
CA ALA A 108 14.21 -2.68 -5.64
C ALA A 108 14.68 -3.85 -4.78
N VAL A 109 14.28 -5.07 -5.14
CA VAL A 109 14.63 -6.30 -4.41
C VAL A 109 16.13 -6.54 -4.39
N GLU A 110 16.80 -6.45 -5.54
CA GLU A 110 18.25 -6.69 -5.62
C GLU A 110 19.07 -5.62 -4.87
N SER A 111 18.59 -4.37 -4.80
CA SER A 111 19.28 -3.33 -4.04
C SER A 111 19.28 -3.63 -2.53
N LEU A 112 18.22 -4.25 -2.02
CA LEU A 112 18.17 -4.72 -0.64
C LEU A 112 19.09 -5.90 -0.41
N ILE A 113 19.00 -6.94 -1.24
CA ILE A 113 19.82 -8.16 -1.14
C ILE A 113 21.31 -7.81 -1.23
N ASP A 114 21.69 -6.89 -2.12
CA ASP A 114 23.07 -6.41 -2.26
C ASP A 114 23.52 -5.58 -1.04
N GLY A 115 22.60 -4.93 -0.33
CA GLY A 115 22.84 -4.20 0.91
C GLY A 115 22.94 -5.08 2.16
N MET A 116 22.43 -6.32 2.10
CA MET A 116 22.49 -7.27 3.20
C MET A 116 23.86 -7.94 3.31
N HIS A 117 24.43 -7.97 4.50
CA HIS A 117 25.80 -8.47 4.73
C HIS A 117 25.85 -9.93 5.23
N HIS A 118 24.81 -10.74 4.95
CA HIS A 118 24.74 -12.13 5.39
C HIS A 118 25.58 -13.07 4.51
N ARG A 119 26.32 -13.98 5.15
CA ARG A 119 27.23 -14.92 4.46
C ARG A 119 26.54 -15.81 3.43
N SER A 120 25.26 -16.15 3.66
CA SER A 120 24.47 -17.03 2.78
C SER A 120 24.10 -16.41 1.44
N ILE A 121 24.22 -15.08 1.28
CA ILE A 121 23.78 -14.34 0.08
C ILE A 121 24.79 -13.32 -0.44
N ARG A 122 25.88 -13.10 0.28
CA ARG A 122 26.84 -12.03 -0.02
C ARG A 122 27.60 -12.30 -1.32
N MET A 123 27.42 -11.43 -2.31
CA MET A 123 28.15 -11.45 -3.56
C MET A 123 28.77 -10.07 -3.85
N SER A 124 29.73 -10.03 -4.78
CA SER A 124 30.28 -8.76 -5.23
C SER A 124 29.29 -8.04 -6.14
N VAL A 125 28.92 -6.82 -5.79
CA VAL A 125 28.02 -5.98 -6.59
C VAL A 125 28.75 -5.51 -7.86
N SER A 126 28.11 -5.66 -9.00
CA SER A 126 28.68 -5.24 -10.29
C SER A 126 28.83 -3.71 -10.40
N PRO A 127 29.73 -3.19 -11.24
CA PRO A 127 29.84 -1.75 -11.46
C PRO A 127 28.55 -1.13 -12.00
N LEU A 128 27.77 -1.88 -12.81
CA LEU A 128 26.51 -1.43 -13.37
C LEU A 128 25.46 -1.24 -12.27
N ARG A 129 25.30 -2.21 -11.37
CA ARG A 129 24.40 -2.13 -10.22
C ARG A 129 24.77 -0.97 -9.31
N ARG A 130 26.05 -0.83 -8.94
CA ARG A 130 26.55 0.27 -8.11
C ARG A 130 26.23 1.64 -8.69
N SER A 131 26.49 1.82 -9.99
CA SER A 131 26.21 3.08 -10.67
C SER A 131 24.72 3.42 -10.65
N LEU A 132 23.83 2.44 -10.91
CA LEU A 132 22.40 2.64 -10.88
C LEU A 132 21.92 2.99 -9.46
N TYR A 133 22.36 2.25 -8.43
CA TYR A 133 21.97 2.53 -7.04
C TYR A 133 22.41 3.94 -6.59
N GLN A 134 23.62 4.37 -6.99
CA GLN A 134 24.09 5.72 -6.70
C GLN A 134 23.22 6.80 -7.37
N GLU A 135 22.77 6.54 -8.59
CA GLU A 135 21.91 7.45 -9.33
C GLU A 135 20.51 7.55 -8.69
N LEU A 136 19.92 6.42 -8.34
CA LEU A 136 18.62 6.35 -7.69
C LEU A 136 18.61 6.97 -6.27
N ARG A 137 19.65 6.74 -5.48
CA ARG A 137 19.79 7.27 -4.11
C ARG A 137 20.00 8.79 -4.05
N LYS A 138 20.19 9.47 -5.17
CA LYS A 138 20.18 10.94 -5.23
C LYS A 138 18.77 11.52 -5.03
N GLU A 139 17.74 10.80 -5.48
CA GLU A 139 16.35 11.25 -5.40
C GLU A 139 15.51 10.45 -4.39
N LEU A 140 15.93 9.22 -4.05
CA LEU A 140 15.17 8.31 -3.18
C LEU A 140 15.99 7.96 -1.95
N LYS A 141 15.37 8.15 -0.78
CA LYS A 141 15.92 7.67 0.49
C LYS A 141 15.75 6.15 0.62
N VAL A 142 14.59 5.63 0.19
CA VAL A 142 14.24 4.21 0.14
C VAL A 142 13.96 3.83 -1.31
N LEU A 143 14.57 2.74 -1.80
CA LEU A 143 14.50 2.32 -3.19
C LEU A 143 13.26 1.45 -3.46
N THR A 144 12.06 2.01 -3.28
CA THR A 144 10.81 1.32 -3.58
C THR A 144 10.59 1.14 -5.09
N ALA A 145 9.88 0.09 -5.50
CA ALA A 145 9.59 -0.18 -6.91
C ALA A 145 8.90 0.99 -7.62
N GLU A 146 7.95 1.67 -6.98
CA GLU A 146 7.27 2.85 -7.53
C GLU A 146 8.19 4.05 -7.69
N GLY A 147 9.05 4.28 -6.69
CA GLY A 147 10.05 5.34 -6.74
C GLY A 147 11.02 5.13 -7.89
N ILE A 148 11.54 3.91 -8.01
CA ILE A 148 12.44 3.51 -9.10
C ILE A 148 11.76 3.63 -10.46
N TYR A 149 10.54 3.09 -10.61
CA TYR A 149 9.77 3.19 -11.85
C TYR A 149 9.62 4.64 -12.33
N ARG A 150 9.30 5.55 -11.41
CA ARG A 150 9.16 6.98 -11.69
C ARG A 150 10.49 7.59 -12.16
N ILE A 151 11.61 7.26 -11.52
CA ILE A 151 12.93 7.79 -11.92
C ILE A 151 13.37 7.20 -13.25
N LEU A 152 13.23 5.87 -13.44
CA LEU A 152 13.54 5.23 -14.73
C LEU A 152 12.71 5.84 -15.88
N GLY A 153 11.50 6.34 -15.58
CA GLY A 153 10.66 7.07 -16.54
C GLY A 153 11.18 8.45 -16.93
N LYS A 154 11.93 9.10 -16.03
CA LYS A 154 12.56 10.41 -16.29
C LYS A 154 13.94 10.28 -16.94
N MET A 155 14.61 9.13 -16.77
CA MET A 155 15.90 8.85 -17.39
C MET A 155 15.73 8.66 -18.90
N ASP A 156 16.62 9.22 -19.69
CA ASP A 156 16.69 8.96 -21.14
C ASP A 156 17.32 7.57 -21.39
N LEU A 157 16.53 6.52 -21.11
CA LEU A 157 16.92 5.13 -21.28
C LEU A 157 16.56 4.67 -22.69
N ASN A 158 17.56 4.46 -23.54
CA ASN A 158 17.35 3.77 -24.80
C ASN A 158 17.09 2.27 -24.57
N GLU A 159 16.47 1.59 -25.54
CA GLU A 159 16.13 0.17 -25.44
C GLU A 159 17.32 -0.72 -25.09
N VAL A 160 18.52 -0.42 -25.62
CA VAL A 160 19.76 -1.19 -25.36
C VAL A 160 20.16 -1.10 -23.89
N ARG A 161 20.08 0.10 -23.28
CA ARG A 161 20.40 0.28 -21.86
C ARG A 161 19.36 -0.39 -20.98
N LEU A 162 18.07 -0.31 -21.35
CA LEU A 162 16.98 -0.97 -20.64
C LEU A 162 17.14 -2.49 -20.65
N GLN A 163 17.44 -3.07 -21.83
CA GLN A 163 17.69 -4.51 -21.96
C GLN A 163 18.88 -4.96 -21.15
N ARG A 164 19.99 -4.22 -21.16
CA ARG A 164 21.18 -4.53 -20.38
C ARG A 164 20.93 -4.50 -18.88
N LEU A 165 20.09 -3.56 -18.42
CA LEU A 165 19.66 -3.51 -17.02
C LEU A 165 18.75 -4.71 -16.69
N ALA A 166 17.82 -5.06 -17.57
CA ALA A 166 16.95 -6.23 -17.37
C ALA A 166 17.79 -7.54 -17.29
N GLU A 167 18.79 -7.71 -18.17
CA GLU A 167 19.69 -8.88 -18.11
C GLU A 167 20.50 -8.96 -16.81
N GLU A 168 20.84 -7.82 -16.21
CA GLU A 168 21.60 -7.74 -14.96
C GLU A 168 20.75 -8.02 -13.71
N PHE A 169 19.50 -7.60 -13.70
CA PHE A 169 18.66 -7.61 -12.51
C PHE A 169 17.57 -8.71 -12.50
N SER A 170 17.11 -9.17 -13.68
CA SER A 170 16.06 -10.17 -13.77
C SER A 170 16.62 -11.56 -13.46
N LEU A 171 16.33 -12.06 -12.25
CA LEU A 171 16.74 -13.37 -11.77
C LEU A 171 15.63 -14.41 -11.87
N ASP A 172 14.40 -13.98 -11.89
CA ASP A 172 13.18 -14.80 -11.88
C ASP A 172 12.31 -14.59 -13.11
N ASP A 173 11.15 -15.24 -13.12
CA ASP A 173 10.14 -15.18 -14.18
C ASP A 173 8.82 -14.66 -13.61
N HIS A 174 8.36 -13.54 -14.12
CA HIS A 174 7.14 -12.86 -13.67
C HIS A 174 5.86 -13.31 -14.40
N THR A 175 5.92 -14.37 -15.20
CA THR A 175 4.80 -14.83 -16.03
C THR A 175 3.57 -15.21 -15.20
N TYR A 176 3.79 -15.75 -13.99
CA TYR A 176 2.73 -16.21 -13.11
C TYR A 176 2.25 -15.17 -12.09
N TRP A 177 2.76 -13.95 -12.16
CA TRP A 177 2.23 -12.88 -11.31
C TRP A 177 0.75 -12.69 -11.59
N PRO A 178 -0.12 -12.66 -10.54
CA PRO A 178 -1.54 -12.46 -10.74
C PRO A 178 -1.81 -11.18 -11.48
N ALA A 179 -2.35 -11.28 -12.71
CA ALA A 179 -2.72 -10.08 -13.46
C ALA A 179 -3.84 -9.34 -12.69
N PRO A 180 -3.65 -8.08 -12.33
CA PRO A 180 -4.76 -7.30 -11.79
C PRO A 180 -5.85 -7.20 -12.86
N PRO A 181 -7.13 -7.19 -12.46
CA PRO A 181 -8.23 -7.04 -13.39
C PRO A 181 -8.04 -5.78 -14.24
N GLU A 182 -8.26 -5.86 -15.55
CA GLU A 182 -8.14 -4.74 -16.47
C GLU A 182 -8.94 -3.54 -15.95
N ARG A 183 -8.27 -2.41 -15.79
CA ARG A 183 -8.94 -1.16 -15.39
C ARG A 183 -9.88 -0.73 -16.50
N ASN A 184 -11.16 -1.00 -16.34
CA ASN A 184 -12.18 -0.21 -17.01
C ASN A 184 -12.30 1.11 -16.23
N ASP A 185 -12.05 2.25 -16.88
CA ASP A 185 -12.00 3.60 -16.28
C ASP A 185 -13.30 4.03 -15.55
N LYS A 186 -14.30 3.19 -15.48
CA LYS A 186 -15.62 3.53 -14.94
C LYS A 186 -16.05 2.79 -13.66
N GLN A 187 -15.39 1.68 -13.27
CA GLN A 187 -15.64 1.03 -11.97
C GLN A 187 -14.42 0.26 -11.50
N PRO A 188 -13.98 0.40 -10.22
CA PRO A 188 -12.96 -0.46 -9.65
C PRO A 188 -13.52 -1.89 -9.55
N ILE A 189 -12.97 -2.82 -10.34
CA ILE A 189 -13.30 -4.23 -10.21
C ILE A 189 -12.66 -4.72 -8.89
N PRO A 190 -13.44 -5.26 -7.94
CA PRO A 190 -12.88 -5.79 -6.72
C PRO A 190 -11.91 -6.94 -7.05
N PRO A 191 -10.75 -7.04 -6.37
CA PRO A 191 -9.82 -8.14 -6.55
C PRO A 191 -10.56 -9.47 -6.33
N ASN A 192 -10.24 -10.49 -7.13
CA ASN A 192 -10.85 -11.80 -6.97
C ASN A 192 -10.50 -12.38 -5.57
N ALA A 193 -11.26 -13.39 -5.12
CA ALA A 193 -11.08 -13.96 -3.79
C ALA A 193 -9.65 -14.49 -3.56
N MET A 194 -9.01 -15.04 -4.59
CA MET A 194 -7.63 -15.54 -4.55
C MET A 194 -6.63 -14.41 -4.29
N MET A 195 -6.73 -13.29 -5.00
CA MET A 195 -5.84 -12.12 -4.78
C MET A 195 -5.96 -11.56 -3.38
N ARG A 196 -7.19 -11.50 -2.82
CA ARG A 196 -7.40 -11.07 -1.43
C ARG A 196 -6.73 -12.00 -0.43
N THR A 197 -6.80 -13.30 -0.67
CA THR A 197 -6.15 -14.31 0.19
C THR A 197 -4.63 -14.16 0.15
N ILE A 198 -4.05 -14.02 -1.04
CA ILE A 198 -2.61 -13.79 -1.22
C ILE A 198 -2.20 -12.48 -0.54
N GLN A 199 -2.97 -11.41 -0.75
CA GLN A 199 -2.68 -10.10 -0.15
C GLN A 199 -2.67 -10.18 1.39
N LYS A 200 -3.75 -10.72 1.99
CA LYS A 200 -3.85 -10.85 3.45
C LYS A 200 -2.69 -11.66 4.01
N LYS A 201 -2.36 -12.78 3.37
CA LYS A 201 -1.24 -13.65 3.75
C LYS A 201 0.07 -12.86 3.83
N TRP A 202 0.43 -12.14 2.77
CA TRP A 202 1.69 -11.40 2.71
C TRP A 202 1.67 -10.09 3.52
N ASP A 203 0.49 -9.51 3.80
CA ASP A 203 0.33 -8.43 4.77
C ASP A 203 0.70 -8.91 6.18
N ASP A 204 0.19 -10.07 6.59
CA ASP A 204 0.48 -10.67 7.89
C ASP A 204 1.97 -11.04 8.01
N VAL A 205 2.56 -11.66 6.98
CA VAL A 205 3.99 -12.02 6.94
C VAL A 205 4.88 -10.78 7.04
N SER A 206 4.63 -9.77 6.22
CA SER A 206 5.40 -8.53 6.19
C SER A 206 5.35 -7.77 7.52
N SER A 207 4.18 -7.71 8.16
CA SER A 207 3.99 -7.08 9.47
C SER A 207 4.76 -7.81 10.57
N ARG A 208 4.77 -9.15 10.56
CA ARG A 208 5.55 -9.97 11.51
C ARG A 208 7.04 -9.78 11.32
N MET A 209 7.52 -9.82 10.07
CA MET A 209 8.94 -9.55 9.76
C MET A 209 9.38 -8.17 10.27
N GLN A 210 8.56 -7.14 10.04
CA GLN A 210 8.85 -5.78 10.53
C GLN A 210 8.95 -5.74 12.05
N THR A 211 8.04 -6.42 12.76
CA THR A 211 8.04 -6.48 14.22
C THR A 211 9.31 -7.17 14.74
N GLU A 212 9.68 -8.32 14.19
CA GLU A 212 10.88 -9.07 14.61
C GLU A 212 12.17 -8.30 14.32
N LEU A 213 12.29 -7.66 13.15
CA LEU A 213 13.42 -6.81 12.79
C LEU A 213 13.54 -5.58 13.69
N THR A 214 12.41 -4.94 14.03
CA THR A 214 12.41 -3.77 14.93
C THR A 214 12.88 -4.14 16.33
N MET A 215 12.41 -5.28 16.86
CA MET A 215 12.90 -5.82 18.13
C MET A 215 14.37 -6.26 18.06
N GLY A 216 14.82 -6.82 16.93
CA GLY A 216 16.20 -7.23 16.69
C GLY A 216 17.18 -6.06 16.56
N ARG A 217 16.74 -4.88 16.10
CA ARG A 217 17.56 -3.67 15.97
C ARG A 217 18.12 -3.19 17.31
N GLU A 218 17.38 -3.37 18.39
CA GLU A 218 17.88 -3.10 19.76
C GLU A 218 19.07 -4.00 20.14
N SER A 219 19.25 -5.11 19.41
CA SER A 219 20.32 -6.10 19.59
C SER A 219 21.50 -5.96 18.59
N GLY A 220 21.52 -4.91 17.73
CA GLY A 220 22.65 -4.62 16.82
C GLY A 220 22.60 -5.31 15.45
N GLN A 221 21.44 -5.70 14.96
CA GLN A 221 21.27 -6.27 13.62
C GLN A 221 21.35 -5.18 12.51
N GLU A 222 22.09 -5.48 11.41
CA GLU A 222 22.52 -4.48 10.40
C GLU A 222 21.56 -4.26 9.21
N ASP A 223 20.37 -4.86 9.18
CA ASP A 223 19.43 -4.81 8.02
C ASP A 223 18.55 -3.54 8.01
N GLY A 224 19.18 -2.37 8.13
CA GLY A 224 18.50 -1.07 8.25
C GLY A 224 17.64 -0.70 7.04
N ASP A 225 18.15 -0.95 5.84
CA ASP A 225 17.43 -0.63 4.58
C ASP A 225 16.14 -1.48 4.44
N LEU A 226 16.17 -2.75 4.89
CA LEU A 226 15.00 -3.63 4.89
C LEU A 226 13.92 -3.15 5.87
N VAL A 227 14.31 -2.70 7.06
CA VAL A 227 13.36 -2.13 8.06
C VAL A 227 12.69 -0.89 7.51
N ASP A 228 13.46 -0.01 6.86
CA ASP A 228 12.92 1.22 6.28
C ASP A 228 11.96 0.92 5.12
N GLU A 229 12.25 -0.10 4.28
CA GLU A 229 11.37 -0.53 3.20
C GLU A 229 10.09 -1.16 3.73
N LEU A 230 10.18 -2.08 4.70
CA LEU A 230 9.01 -2.66 5.36
C LEU A 230 8.15 -1.59 6.03
N ALA A 231 8.77 -0.57 6.63
CA ALA A 231 8.04 0.55 7.23
C ALA A 231 7.28 1.38 6.18
N VAL A 232 7.81 1.52 4.97
CA VAL A 232 7.12 2.17 3.86
C VAL A 232 5.98 1.30 3.33
N GLU A 233 6.23 -0.01 3.17
CA GLU A 233 5.24 -0.97 2.65
C GLU A 233 4.07 -1.22 3.61
N ASN A 234 4.36 -1.36 4.89
CA ASN A 234 3.38 -1.65 5.93
C ASN A 234 2.77 -0.38 6.53
N ARG A 235 3.08 0.80 5.98
CA ARG A 235 2.30 1.99 6.32
C ARG A 235 0.85 1.65 6.09
N GLU A 236 0.08 1.66 7.17
CA GLU A 236 -1.37 1.53 7.09
C GLU A 236 -1.86 2.51 6.03
N ARG A 237 -2.27 1.98 4.89
CA ARG A 237 -3.04 2.75 3.93
C ARG A 237 -4.42 2.86 4.54
N TYR A 238 -4.59 3.84 5.44
CA TYR A 238 -5.90 4.13 5.97
C TYR A 238 -6.84 4.30 4.79
N ASP A 239 -7.91 3.50 4.76
CA ASP A 239 -9.06 3.84 3.94
C ASP A 239 -9.57 5.18 4.47
N TYR A 240 -9.15 6.24 3.79
CA TYR A 240 -9.49 7.60 4.18
C TYR A 240 -11.01 7.79 4.30
N LYS A 241 -11.78 7.05 3.51
CA LYS A 241 -13.25 7.05 3.58
C LYS A 241 -13.74 6.46 4.90
N GLU A 242 -13.15 5.35 5.34
CA GLU A 242 -13.48 4.76 6.64
C GLU A 242 -13.03 5.66 7.79
N PHE A 243 -11.85 6.26 7.67
CA PHE A 243 -11.34 7.22 8.65
C PHE A 243 -12.27 8.43 8.79
N LEU A 244 -12.67 9.07 7.70
CA LEU A 244 -13.61 10.18 7.72
C LEU A 244 -14.98 9.80 8.32
N ARG A 245 -15.46 8.59 8.04
CA ARG A 245 -16.72 8.10 8.64
C ARG A 245 -16.65 7.99 10.16
N LYS A 246 -15.48 7.82 10.75
CA LYS A 246 -15.29 7.82 12.22
C LYS A 246 -15.52 9.19 12.86
N PHE A 247 -15.40 10.29 12.09
CA PHE A 247 -15.71 11.64 12.55
C PHE A 247 -17.20 11.99 12.42
N ALA A 248 -18.01 11.10 11.84
CA ALA A 248 -19.45 11.31 11.77
C ALA A 248 -20.07 11.15 13.17
N VAL A 249 -20.63 12.24 13.69
CA VAL A 249 -21.34 12.29 14.96
C VAL A 249 -22.81 11.99 14.70
N LEU A 250 -23.43 11.20 15.60
CA LEU A 250 -24.90 11.01 15.60
C LEU A 250 -25.57 12.30 16.07
N LYS A 251 -26.43 12.86 15.26
CA LYS A 251 -27.21 14.05 15.57
C LYS A 251 -28.69 13.82 15.26
N GLU A 252 -29.55 14.27 16.15
CA GLU A 252 -30.98 14.28 15.91
C GLU A 252 -31.33 15.40 14.92
N GLU A 253 -31.94 15.06 13.81
CA GLU A 253 -32.53 16.04 12.88
C GLU A 253 -34.05 15.95 12.88
N THR A 254 -34.69 17.10 12.76
CA THR A 254 -36.13 17.19 12.58
C THR A 254 -36.46 16.75 11.15
N GLU A 255 -36.64 15.47 10.97
CA GLU A 255 -37.02 14.84 9.70
C GLU A 255 -38.04 13.75 10.00
N ILE A 256 -39.13 13.74 9.24
CA ILE A 256 -40.18 12.71 9.39
C ILE A 256 -39.55 11.36 9.01
N ASP A 257 -39.50 10.45 9.99
CA ASP A 257 -39.08 9.08 9.75
C ASP A 257 -40.34 8.22 9.41
N PRO A 258 -40.51 7.84 8.12
CA PRO A 258 -41.68 7.06 7.68
C PRO A 258 -41.66 5.61 8.18
N ASP A 259 -40.48 5.12 8.64
CA ASP A 259 -40.28 3.75 9.09
C ASP A 259 -40.48 3.58 10.59
N SER A 260 -40.62 4.69 11.34
CA SER A 260 -40.84 4.72 12.78
C SER A 260 -42.08 5.54 13.15
N PHE A 261 -42.69 5.24 14.27
CA PHE A 261 -43.83 6.01 14.77
C PHE A 261 -43.62 6.47 16.22
N ASP A 262 -44.28 7.57 16.58
CA ASP A 262 -44.23 8.10 17.95
C ASP A 262 -44.93 7.16 18.94
N TYR A 263 -44.14 6.56 19.81
CA TYR A 263 -44.62 5.64 20.84
C TYR A 263 -45.53 6.30 21.88
N VAL A 264 -45.41 7.58 22.11
CA VAL A 264 -46.22 8.34 23.04
C VAL A 264 -47.62 8.48 22.48
N PHE A 265 -47.74 8.88 21.23
CA PHE A 265 -49.04 8.96 20.53
C PHE A 265 -49.71 7.58 20.38
N TYR A 266 -48.93 6.58 20.03
CA TYR A 266 -49.41 5.21 19.93
C TYR A 266 -50.00 4.72 21.26
N SER A 267 -49.26 4.88 22.34
CA SER A 267 -49.65 4.46 23.68
C SER A 267 -50.83 5.28 24.21
N TYR A 268 -50.89 6.57 23.90
CA TYR A 268 -52.00 7.44 24.26
C TYR A 268 -53.31 6.99 23.57
N GLY A 269 -53.26 6.68 22.28
CA GLY A 269 -54.39 6.17 21.51
C GLY A 269 -54.95 4.89 22.10
N LEU A 270 -54.11 3.91 22.42
CA LEU A 270 -54.53 2.67 23.08
C LEU A 270 -55.15 2.90 24.45
N ARG A 271 -54.63 3.86 25.23
CA ARG A 271 -55.15 4.15 26.57
C ARG A 271 -56.51 4.85 26.54
N VAL A 272 -56.72 5.74 25.56
CA VAL A 272 -57.96 6.53 25.46
C VAL A 272 -59.06 5.77 24.74
N TYR A 273 -58.72 5.07 23.68
CA TYR A 273 -59.67 4.40 22.77
C TYR A 273 -59.71 2.88 22.89
N GLY A 274 -58.88 2.28 23.76
CA GLY A 274 -58.84 0.86 24.09
C GLY A 274 -58.22 -0.04 23.00
N ASN A 275 -58.62 0.09 21.75
CA ASN A 275 -58.22 -0.76 20.64
C ASN A 275 -57.77 -0.01 19.39
N MET A 276 -57.64 1.31 19.46
CA MET A 276 -57.26 2.15 18.33
C MET A 276 -55.98 2.94 18.65
N PRO A 277 -54.81 2.44 18.21
CA PRO A 277 -53.58 3.20 18.34
C PRO A 277 -53.61 4.42 17.40
N LEU A 278 -53.08 5.53 17.85
CA LEU A 278 -52.82 6.69 17.00
C LEU A 278 -51.40 6.51 16.43
N ILE A 279 -51.32 6.48 15.10
CA ILE A 279 -50.03 6.30 14.40
C ILE A 279 -49.65 7.65 13.81
N GLU A 280 -48.55 8.21 14.32
CA GLU A 280 -47.93 9.41 13.80
C GLU A 280 -46.44 9.10 13.53
N PRO A 281 -45.90 9.46 12.39
CA PRO A 281 -44.47 9.28 12.10
C PRO A 281 -43.61 10.01 13.13
N GLN A 282 -42.44 9.46 13.44
CA GLN A 282 -41.52 10.12 14.33
C GLN A 282 -40.92 11.35 13.64
N GLU A 283 -40.97 12.52 14.30
CA GLU A 283 -40.50 13.80 13.76
C GLU A 283 -38.99 13.96 13.86
N TRP A 284 -38.30 13.02 14.53
CA TRP A 284 -36.87 13.10 14.79
C TRP A 284 -36.19 11.83 14.30
N ARG A 285 -35.14 12.00 13.53
CA ARG A 285 -34.28 10.91 13.03
C ARG A 285 -32.87 11.13 13.46
N GLU A 286 -32.19 10.09 13.98
CA GLU A 286 -30.75 10.12 14.20
C GLU A 286 -30.01 9.90 12.88
N VAL A 287 -29.20 10.88 12.46
CA VAL A 287 -28.36 10.81 11.28
C VAL A 287 -26.89 10.98 11.66
N LYS A 288 -26.02 10.22 11.03
CA LYS A 288 -24.57 10.41 11.19
C LYS A 288 -24.11 11.55 10.29
N LYS A 289 -23.58 12.61 10.89
CA LYS A 289 -23.20 13.83 10.20
C LYS A 289 -21.78 14.26 10.56
N ILE A 290 -21.01 14.68 9.55
CA ILE A 290 -19.73 15.35 9.73
C ILE A 290 -19.99 16.84 9.55
N GLU A 291 -19.92 17.61 10.64
CA GLU A 291 -20.27 19.04 10.60
C GLU A 291 -19.04 19.93 10.56
N GLU A 292 -18.04 19.65 11.39
CA GLU A 292 -16.85 20.50 11.56
C GLU A 292 -15.58 19.66 11.51
N PHE A 293 -14.66 20.03 10.65
CA PHE A 293 -13.31 19.46 10.69
C PHE A 293 -12.30 20.34 9.95
N VAL A 294 -11.03 20.14 10.27
CA VAL A 294 -9.90 20.84 9.66
C VAL A 294 -9.10 19.88 8.81
N ILE A 295 -8.85 20.26 7.56
CA ILE A 295 -7.95 19.57 6.65
C ILE A 295 -6.65 20.37 6.60
N VAL A 296 -5.54 19.76 7.01
CA VAL A 296 -4.21 20.35 6.83
C VAL A 296 -3.53 19.67 5.65
N ILE A 297 -3.28 20.45 4.61
CA ILE A 297 -2.61 20.00 3.38
C ILE A 297 -1.12 20.30 3.52
N ASP A 298 -0.30 19.27 3.41
CA ASP A 298 1.15 19.42 3.26
C ASP A 298 1.48 20.03 1.89
N THR A 299 2.10 21.19 1.91
CA THR A 299 2.56 21.90 0.70
C THR A 299 4.08 21.97 0.62
N SER A 300 4.77 21.07 1.33
CA SER A 300 6.22 20.90 1.19
C SER A 300 6.60 20.44 -0.23
N MET A 301 7.88 20.59 -0.57
CA MET A 301 8.41 20.34 -1.92
C MET A 301 8.15 18.92 -2.46
N SER A 302 7.83 17.96 -1.60
CA SER A 302 7.52 16.57 -1.95
C SER A 302 6.05 16.32 -2.33
N CYS A 303 5.13 17.24 -2.03
CA CYS A 303 3.71 17.09 -2.32
C CYS A 303 3.36 17.50 -3.76
N SER A 304 2.70 16.60 -4.50
CA SER A 304 2.19 16.91 -5.84
C SER A 304 0.75 17.40 -5.79
N GLY A 305 0.44 18.46 -6.55
CA GLY A 305 -0.92 18.99 -6.64
C GLY A 305 -1.97 17.97 -7.13
N GLU A 306 -1.56 16.95 -7.85
CA GLU A 306 -2.41 15.85 -8.31
C GLU A 306 -2.87 14.95 -7.14
N LEU A 307 -1.96 14.65 -6.21
CA LEU A 307 -2.27 13.89 -5.00
C LEU A 307 -3.27 14.64 -4.11
N VAL A 308 -3.06 15.94 -3.94
CA VAL A 308 -3.96 16.80 -3.15
C VAL A 308 -5.35 16.88 -3.78
N ARG A 309 -5.44 17.02 -5.11
CA ARG A 309 -6.73 17.01 -5.82
C ARG A 309 -7.48 15.69 -5.64
N LYS A 310 -6.78 14.56 -5.76
CA LYS A 310 -7.38 13.24 -5.55
C LYS A 310 -7.91 13.08 -4.13
N PHE A 311 -7.15 13.51 -3.13
CA PHE A 311 -7.54 13.49 -1.72
C PHE A 311 -8.81 14.35 -1.47
N LEU A 312 -8.87 15.57 -2.00
CA LEU A 312 -10.04 16.43 -1.88
C LEU A 312 -11.27 15.86 -2.62
N GLU A 313 -11.07 15.19 -3.76
CA GLU A 313 -12.17 14.52 -4.47
C GLU A 313 -12.73 13.35 -3.67
N GLU A 314 -11.89 12.54 -3.05
CA GLU A 314 -12.32 11.47 -2.15
C GLU A 314 -13.05 12.03 -0.93
N THR A 315 -12.56 13.14 -0.36
CA THR A 315 -13.26 13.87 0.71
C THR A 315 -14.66 14.29 0.27
N ARG A 316 -14.76 14.92 -0.89
CA ARG A 316 -16.03 15.36 -1.47
C ARG A 316 -17.00 14.18 -1.67
N GLN A 317 -16.52 13.04 -2.16
CA GLN A 317 -17.35 11.83 -2.34
C GLN A 317 -17.90 11.34 -1.00
N VAL A 318 -17.06 11.21 0.03
CA VAL A 318 -17.50 10.75 1.37
C VAL A 318 -18.55 11.70 1.94
N LEU A 319 -18.34 12.98 1.78
CA LEU A 319 -19.29 13.99 2.22
C LEU A 319 -20.61 13.93 1.44
N SER A 320 -20.58 13.61 0.14
CA SER A 320 -21.77 13.46 -0.70
C SER A 320 -22.53 12.15 -0.45
N ASP A 321 -21.79 11.05 -0.17
CA ASP A 321 -22.37 9.69 0.01
C ASP A 321 -23.08 9.52 1.38
N SER A 322 -22.86 10.42 2.34
CA SER A 322 -23.43 10.32 3.67
C SER A 322 -24.96 10.58 3.75
N GLY A 323 -25.64 10.67 2.61
CA GLY A 323 -27.11 10.71 2.53
C GLY A 323 -27.78 11.90 3.20
N SER A 324 -27.04 12.71 3.89
CA SER A 324 -27.50 13.91 4.57
C SER A 324 -27.28 15.12 3.67
N TYR A 325 -28.35 15.70 3.20
CA TYR A 325 -28.29 16.98 2.49
C TYR A 325 -27.49 17.98 3.30
N PHE A 326 -26.33 18.38 2.77
CA PHE A 326 -25.48 19.40 3.36
C PHE A 326 -26.24 20.72 3.49
N LYS A 327 -26.88 20.95 4.62
CA LYS A 327 -27.43 22.27 4.91
C LYS A 327 -26.39 23.22 5.48
N LYS A 328 -25.39 22.71 6.20
CA LYS A 328 -24.24 23.49 6.68
C LYS A 328 -23.06 22.55 6.96
N VAL A 329 -21.96 22.74 6.25
CA VAL A 329 -20.68 22.08 6.51
C VAL A 329 -19.68 23.17 6.90
N HIS A 330 -18.86 22.91 7.90
CA HIS A 330 -17.85 23.85 8.36
C HIS A 330 -16.46 23.17 8.25
N ILE A 331 -15.92 23.19 7.03
CA ILE A 331 -14.62 22.60 6.73
C ILE A 331 -13.61 23.71 6.58
N ARG A 332 -12.52 23.63 7.32
CA ARG A 332 -11.42 24.55 7.16
C ARG A 332 -10.24 23.86 6.51
N ILE A 333 -9.77 24.38 5.38
CA ILE A 333 -8.64 23.83 4.63
C ILE A 333 -7.44 24.74 4.85
N LEU A 334 -6.42 24.20 5.53
CA LEU A 334 -5.16 24.87 5.80
C LEU A 334 -4.09 24.31 4.87
N GLN A 335 -3.32 25.17 4.23
CA GLN A 335 -2.09 24.79 3.53
C GLN A 335 -0.90 25.13 4.43
N CYS A 336 -0.05 24.15 4.70
CA CYS A 336 1.07 24.28 5.62
C CYS A 336 2.31 23.58 5.07
N ASP A 337 3.45 24.27 5.12
CA ASP A 337 4.78 23.68 4.97
C ASP A 337 5.55 23.80 6.30
N ASP A 338 6.37 24.80 6.50
CA ASP A 338 6.95 25.23 7.78
C ASP A 338 6.14 26.37 8.43
N GLN A 339 5.11 26.87 7.75
CA GLN A 339 4.18 27.91 8.19
C GLN A 339 2.80 27.66 7.58
N VAL A 340 1.76 28.23 8.20
CA VAL A 340 0.41 28.27 7.59
C VAL A 340 0.43 29.26 6.42
N ARG A 341 0.26 28.78 5.22
CA ARG A 341 0.32 29.56 3.98
C ARG A 341 -1.04 30.02 3.48
N SER A 342 -2.07 29.27 3.75
CA SER A 342 -3.44 29.57 3.33
C SER A 342 -4.43 28.98 4.33
N ASP A 343 -5.51 29.68 4.56
CA ASP A 343 -6.66 29.26 5.36
C ASP A 343 -7.93 29.57 4.55
N GLN A 344 -8.69 28.52 4.25
CA GLN A 344 -9.94 28.63 3.50
C GLN A 344 -11.07 27.93 4.25
N LEU A 345 -12.11 28.68 4.58
CA LEU A 345 -13.35 28.14 5.12
C LEU A 345 -14.27 27.71 3.97
N ILE A 346 -14.78 26.49 4.05
CA ILE A 346 -15.73 25.88 3.11
C ILE A 346 -17.03 25.60 3.87
N THR A 347 -18.11 26.18 3.40
CA THR A 347 -19.43 26.07 4.04
C THR A 347 -20.45 25.31 3.19
N SER A 348 -20.10 25.00 1.93
CA SER A 348 -20.94 24.25 1.01
C SER A 348 -20.16 23.32 0.09
N ALA A 349 -20.84 22.34 -0.51
CA ALA A 349 -20.26 21.43 -1.48
C ALA A 349 -19.81 22.15 -2.77
N GLU A 350 -20.52 23.21 -3.15
CA GLU A 350 -20.22 24.05 -4.31
C GLU A 350 -18.92 24.82 -4.08
N GLU A 351 -18.71 25.36 -2.88
CA GLU A 351 -17.47 26.05 -2.51
C GLU A 351 -16.27 25.10 -2.51
N LEU A 352 -16.46 23.86 -2.03
CA LEU A 352 -15.41 22.85 -2.08
C LEU A 352 -15.04 22.52 -3.54
N LYS A 353 -16.03 22.37 -4.41
CA LYS A 353 -15.80 22.13 -5.83
C LYS A 353 -15.06 23.30 -6.49
N ALA A 354 -15.48 24.54 -6.24
CA ALA A 354 -14.83 25.74 -6.76
C ALA A 354 -13.38 25.85 -6.25
N TYR A 355 -13.14 25.54 -4.98
CA TYR A 355 -11.79 25.49 -4.43
C TYR A 355 -10.90 24.47 -5.15
N MET A 356 -11.42 23.28 -5.44
CA MET A 356 -10.69 22.20 -6.14
C MET A 356 -10.36 22.59 -7.60
N GLU A 357 -11.29 23.26 -8.31
CA GLU A 357 -11.09 23.70 -9.69
C GLU A 357 -9.99 24.77 -9.79
N HIS A 358 -9.88 25.62 -8.78
CA HIS A 358 -8.91 26.72 -8.72
C HIS A 358 -7.77 26.46 -7.73
N LEU A 359 -7.54 25.22 -7.33
CA LEU A 359 -6.54 24.84 -6.35
C LEU A 359 -5.14 25.33 -6.76
N LYS A 360 -4.59 26.25 -5.97
CA LYS A 360 -3.19 26.67 -6.01
C LYS A 360 -2.53 26.22 -4.71
N LEU A 361 -1.40 25.52 -4.83
CA LEU A 361 -0.60 25.16 -3.68
C LEU A 361 0.38 26.29 -3.39
N TYR A 362 0.36 26.74 -2.14
CA TYR A 362 1.26 27.78 -1.64
C TYR A 362 2.23 27.13 -0.66
N GLY A 363 3.51 27.16 -0.95
CA GLY A 363 4.56 26.58 -0.13
C GLY A 363 5.77 26.24 -0.99
N ASN A 364 6.58 25.34 -0.61
CA ASN A 364 7.80 24.70 -1.12
C ASN A 364 8.90 24.69 -0.05
N GLY A 365 8.54 24.91 1.21
CA GLY A 365 9.44 24.84 2.37
C GLY A 365 9.63 23.42 2.90
N GLY A 366 10.17 23.33 4.10
CA GLY A 366 10.26 22.09 4.85
C GLY A 366 8.89 21.62 5.37
N THR A 367 8.82 20.43 5.95
CA THR A 367 7.60 19.92 6.57
C THR A 367 7.65 20.15 8.08
N ASP A 368 6.83 21.10 8.58
CA ASP A 368 6.61 21.32 10.01
C ASP A 368 5.13 21.66 10.25
N PHE A 369 4.38 20.75 10.87
CA PHE A 369 2.96 20.96 11.17
C PHE A 369 2.68 21.66 12.51
N ARG A 370 3.68 21.95 13.34
CA ARG A 370 3.48 22.65 14.61
C ARG A 370 2.77 23.99 14.45
N PRO A 371 3.10 24.82 13.44
CA PRO A 371 2.36 26.06 13.20
C PRO A 371 0.87 25.84 12.88
N ALA A 372 0.53 24.78 12.12
CA ALA A 372 -0.87 24.46 11.83
C ALA A 372 -1.64 24.09 13.10
N PHE A 373 -1.08 23.22 13.97
CA PHE A 373 -1.71 22.88 15.24
C PHE A 373 -1.85 24.09 16.19
N THR A 374 -0.83 24.97 16.23
CA THR A 374 -0.91 26.20 17.01
C THR A 374 -2.03 27.09 16.51
N TYR A 375 -2.17 27.22 15.20
CA TYR A 375 -3.22 28.01 14.55
C TYR A 375 -4.61 27.43 14.83
N VAL A 376 -4.80 26.12 14.70
CA VAL A 376 -6.08 25.45 15.02
C VAL A 376 -6.44 25.64 16.49
N ASN A 377 -5.48 25.57 17.42
CA ASN A 377 -5.73 25.86 18.84
C ASN A 377 -6.18 27.31 19.08
N GLN A 378 -5.66 28.28 18.31
CA GLN A 378 -6.11 29.68 18.38
C GLN A 378 -7.56 29.82 17.88
N LEU A 379 -7.92 29.09 16.80
CA LEU A 379 -9.30 29.08 16.27
C LEU A 379 -10.28 28.44 17.26
N LEU A 380 -9.88 27.37 17.94
CA LEU A 380 -10.66 26.75 19.00
C LEU A 380 -10.87 27.72 20.18
N ALA A 381 -9.82 28.41 20.60
CA ALA A 381 -9.90 29.42 21.67
C ALA A 381 -10.76 30.64 21.26
N ALA A 382 -10.85 30.97 19.99
CA ALA A 382 -11.69 32.02 19.45
C ALA A 382 -13.17 31.61 19.28
N GLY A 383 -13.50 30.32 19.51
CA GLY A 383 -14.87 29.81 19.36
C GLY A 383 -15.33 29.63 17.90
N GLU A 384 -14.37 29.51 16.97
CA GLU A 384 -14.64 29.28 15.55
C GLU A 384 -15.15 27.85 15.28
N PHE A 385 -14.96 26.92 16.22
CA PHE A 385 -15.47 25.56 16.24
C PHE A 385 -16.33 25.32 17.48
N GLN A 386 -17.42 24.56 17.33
CA GLN A 386 -18.39 24.32 18.40
C GLN A 386 -18.15 22.99 19.15
N ASN A 387 -17.29 22.10 18.62
CA ASN A 387 -17.00 20.78 19.21
C ASN A 387 -15.49 20.48 19.24
#